data_a176365916d46fb25dc2c4c0b5f478b8
#
_entry.id   a176365916d46fb25dc2c4c0b5f478b8
#
_cell.length_a   1.000
_cell.length_b   1.000
_cell.length_c   1.000
_cell.angle_alpha   90.00
_cell.angle_beta   90.00
_cell.angle_gamma   90.00
#
_symmetry.space_group_name_H-M   'P 1'
#
loop_
_entity.id
_entity.type
_entity.pdbx_description
1 polymer ?
#
loop_
_entity_poly.entity_id
_entity_poly.type
_entity_poly.pdbx_seq_one_letter_code
_entity_poly.pdbx_strand_id
1 'polypeptide(L)'
;MVLDADLALDCGLIPFEEKFPERFVECGIAEQDMVSMAGGMALTGLLPVVHSFACFLSSRPNEQIYNNATEKTKIIYVGSLAGLLPAGPGHSHQCVRDISALGGVPGLIMLEPSCAAEVALALDYCVNGTSQSSYLRLVSIPCQIPYELPSEYRLTLGQGVTLIEGEAGILFSYGPVMLPQAYQAAKILGEKHNISLKVVNLPWLNYVDLNWLGEITQGFDWVFTLDNHYITGGQGEKIASGLAQLGGKVKVKQFGVMDIPKCGKNDEVLQVHRLDAASLVEDIAKLMVGEVCN
;
A
#
# COMPACT_ATOMS: atom_id res chain seq x y z
N MET A 1 -14.26 16.50 -9.85
CA MET A 1 -15.55 15.96 -9.37
C MET A 1 -15.25 14.86 -8.39
N VAL A 2 -15.95 14.78 -7.27
CA VAL A 2 -15.83 13.67 -6.30
C VAL A 2 -17.12 12.86 -6.37
N LEU A 3 -16.98 11.54 -6.48
CA LEU A 3 -18.09 10.59 -6.54
C LEU A 3 -17.98 9.64 -5.34
N ASP A 4 -19.09 9.39 -4.66
CA ASP A 4 -19.17 8.49 -3.50
C ASP A 4 -20.33 7.51 -3.64
N ALA A 5 -20.26 6.41 -2.93
CA ALA A 5 -21.25 5.33 -2.93
C ALA A 5 -21.80 5.09 -1.51
N ASP A 6 -22.49 6.08 -0.96
CA ASP A 6 -23.13 6.07 0.37
C ASP A 6 -22.15 5.84 1.54
N LEU A 7 -20.93 6.38 1.43
CA LEU A 7 -19.86 6.27 2.42
C LEU A 7 -19.20 7.62 2.77
N ALA A 8 -19.80 8.74 2.37
CA ALA A 8 -19.22 10.07 2.54
C ALA A 8 -18.84 10.38 3.99
N LEU A 9 -19.65 9.95 4.97
CA LEU A 9 -19.37 10.12 6.40
C LEU A 9 -18.14 9.28 6.82
N ASP A 10 -18.16 7.99 6.50
CA ASP A 10 -17.11 7.05 6.92
C ASP A 10 -15.76 7.30 6.24
N CYS A 11 -15.81 7.88 5.06
CA CYS A 11 -14.65 8.23 4.25
C CYS A 11 -14.16 9.68 4.45
N GLY A 12 -14.85 10.47 5.28
CA GLY A 12 -14.46 11.84 5.62
C GLY A 12 -14.67 12.86 4.50
N LEU A 13 -15.66 12.63 3.61
CA LEU A 13 -15.95 13.52 2.48
C LEU A 13 -16.95 14.63 2.77
N ILE A 14 -17.65 14.58 3.92
CA ILE A 14 -18.66 15.59 4.30
C ILE A 14 -18.11 17.04 4.18
N PRO A 15 -16.88 17.36 4.66
CA PRO A 15 -16.37 18.72 4.51
C PRO A 15 -16.16 19.17 3.06
N PHE A 16 -15.90 18.21 2.15
CA PHE A 16 -15.80 18.51 0.71
C PHE A 16 -17.19 18.76 0.11
N GLU A 17 -18.15 17.91 0.40
CA GLU A 17 -19.54 18.04 -0.02
C GLU A 17 -20.14 19.39 0.42
N GLU A 18 -19.98 19.74 1.71
CA GLU A 18 -20.45 21.03 2.25
C GLU A 18 -19.81 22.24 1.56
N LYS A 19 -18.51 22.15 1.24
CA LYS A 19 -17.75 23.26 0.64
C LYS A 19 -17.95 23.37 -0.87
N PHE A 20 -18.15 22.26 -1.56
CA PHE A 20 -18.22 22.18 -3.01
C PHE A 20 -19.38 21.27 -3.49
N PRO A 21 -20.65 21.56 -3.10
CA PRO A 21 -21.76 20.67 -3.39
C PRO A 21 -21.97 20.44 -4.91
N GLU A 22 -21.62 21.42 -5.74
CA GLU A 22 -21.70 21.28 -7.20
C GLU A 22 -20.62 20.40 -7.81
N ARG A 23 -19.65 19.95 -7.02
CA ARG A 23 -18.55 19.04 -7.41
C ARG A 23 -18.62 17.69 -6.72
N PHE A 24 -19.68 17.44 -5.96
CA PHE A 24 -19.92 16.19 -5.28
C PHE A 24 -21.11 15.45 -5.92
N VAL A 25 -20.98 14.15 -6.10
CA VAL A 25 -22.03 13.29 -6.65
C VAL A 25 -22.19 12.08 -5.74
N GLU A 26 -23.33 12.00 -5.07
CA GLU A 26 -23.74 10.81 -4.36
C GLU A 26 -24.38 9.83 -5.33
N CYS A 27 -23.81 8.63 -5.48
CA CYS A 27 -24.22 7.61 -6.44
C CYS A 27 -25.07 6.50 -5.80
N GLY A 28 -25.22 6.50 -4.46
CA GLY A 28 -25.78 5.38 -3.73
C GLY A 28 -24.85 4.15 -3.76
N ILE A 29 -25.29 3.04 -3.19
CA ILE A 29 -24.51 1.79 -3.18
C ILE A 29 -24.53 1.15 -4.58
N ALA A 30 -23.86 1.79 -5.52
CA ALA A 30 -23.81 1.42 -6.94
C ALA A 30 -22.43 1.66 -7.54
N GLU A 31 -21.39 1.00 -7.02
CA GLU A 31 -19.99 1.24 -7.37
C GLU A 31 -19.69 1.02 -8.85
N GLN A 32 -20.40 0.10 -9.51
CA GLN A 32 -20.23 -0.14 -10.95
C GLN A 32 -20.73 1.05 -11.79
N ASP A 33 -21.86 1.62 -11.42
CA ASP A 33 -22.42 2.80 -12.08
C ASP A 33 -21.56 4.04 -11.80
N MET A 34 -21.16 4.24 -10.54
CA MET A 34 -20.25 5.30 -10.11
C MET A 34 -18.96 5.32 -10.96
N VAL A 35 -18.31 4.17 -11.12
CA VAL A 35 -17.06 4.07 -11.90
C VAL A 35 -17.28 4.24 -13.40
N SER A 36 -18.42 3.75 -13.92
CA SER A 36 -18.80 3.99 -15.33
C SER A 36 -19.05 5.48 -15.60
N MET A 37 -19.76 6.15 -14.69
CA MET A 37 -20.02 7.60 -14.73
C MET A 37 -18.70 8.39 -14.69
N ALA A 38 -17.77 8.01 -13.81
CA ALA A 38 -16.45 8.62 -13.75
C ALA A 38 -15.67 8.49 -15.07
N GLY A 39 -15.78 7.34 -15.75
CA GLY A 39 -15.23 7.15 -17.10
C GLY A 39 -15.77 8.16 -18.09
N GLY A 40 -17.09 8.32 -18.15
CA GLY A 40 -17.75 9.31 -19.00
C GLY A 40 -17.33 10.75 -18.69
N MET A 41 -17.24 11.11 -17.40
CA MET A 41 -16.74 12.42 -16.96
C MET A 41 -15.29 12.66 -17.39
N ALA A 42 -14.41 11.67 -17.26
CA ALA A 42 -13.02 11.79 -17.66
C ALA A 42 -12.87 12.04 -19.17
N LEU A 43 -13.69 11.38 -19.99
CA LEU A 43 -13.73 11.60 -21.46
C LEU A 43 -14.19 13.02 -21.83
N THR A 44 -14.91 13.71 -20.96
CA THR A 44 -15.28 15.14 -21.19
C THR A 44 -14.22 16.12 -20.69
N GLY A 45 -13.08 15.65 -20.18
CA GLY A 45 -11.97 16.48 -19.69
C GLY A 45 -12.06 16.85 -18.22
N LEU A 46 -12.98 16.27 -17.45
CA LEU A 46 -13.00 16.40 -15.99
C LEU A 46 -11.99 15.44 -15.36
N LEU A 47 -11.57 15.74 -14.12
CA LEU A 47 -10.80 14.81 -13.29
C LEU A 47 -11.73 14.27 -12.20
N PRO A 48 -12.27 13.05 -12.35
CA PRO A 48 -13.04 12.39 -11.32
C PRO A 48 -12.15 11.83 -10.21
N VAL A 49 -12.61 11.95 -8.98
CA VAL A 49 -12.10 11.25 -7.79
C VAL A 49 -13.22 10.36 -7.31
N VAL A 50 -13.03 9.07 -7.44
CA VAL A 50 -14.00 8.03 -7.05
C VAL A 50 -13.62 7.49 -5.70
N HIS A 51 -14.55 7.52 -4.76
CA HIS A 51 -14.28 7.13 -3.37
C HIS A 51 -15.22 6.03 -2.90
N SER A 52 -14.69 5.03 -2.22
CA SER A 52 -15.45 3.99 -1.51
C SER A 52 -14.51 3.22 -0.57
N PHE A 53 -15.02 2.23 0.17
CA PHE A 53 -14.11 1.30 0.86
C PHE A 53 -13.32 0.47 -0.14
N ALA A 54 -12.06 0.23 0.16
CA ALA A 54 -11.13 -0.48 -0.72
C ALA A 54 -11.64 -1.88 -1.12
N CYS A 55 -12.28 -2.61 -0.18
CA CYS A 55 -12.86 -3.93 -0.44
C CYS A 55 -14.02 -3.90 -1.46
N PHE A 56 -14.79 -2.81 -1.51
CA PHE A 56 -15.89 -2.64 -2.47
C PHE A 56 -15.37 -2.10 -3.80
N LEU A 57 -14.56 -1.06 -3.75
CA LEU A 57 -14.02 -0.41 -4.93
C LEU A 57 -13.14 -1.34 -5.78
N SER A 58 -12.35 -2.20 -5.14
CA SER A 58 -11.46 -3.12 -5.88
C SER A 58 -12.18 -4.33 -6.48
N SER A 59 -13.33 -4.71 -5.92
CA SER A 59 -14.00 -5.95 -6.31
C SER A 59 -15.28 -5.74 -7.15
N ARG A 60 -16.16 -4.82 -6.73
CA ARG A 60 -17.46 -4.62 -7.38
C ARG A 60 -17.32 -4.03 -8.78
N PRO A 61 -16.64 -2.89 -8.99
CA PRO A 61 -16.47 -2.26 -10.29
C PRO A 61 -15.16 -2.66 -11.01
N ASN A 62 -14.59 -3.82 -10.74
CA ASN A 62 -13.30 -4.23 -11.32
C ASN A 62 -13.31 -4.18 -12.85
N GLU A 63 -14.39 -4.67 -13.48
CA GLU A 63 -14.59 -4.60 -14.94
C GLU A 63 -14.62 -3.17 -15.44
N GLN A 64 -15.35 -2.27 -14.75
CA GLN A 64 -15.47 -0.86 -15.14
C GLN A 64 -14.14 -0.12 -15.01
N ILE A 65 -13.35 -0.43 -13.98
CA ILE A 65 -11.98 0.10 -13.83
C ILE A 65 -11.10 -0.34 -15.00
N TYR A 66 -11.18 -1.62 -15.38
CA TYR A 66 -10.44 -2.15 -16.52
C TYR A 66 -10.89 -1.49 -17.84
N ASN A 67 -12.21 -1.34 -18.07
CA ASN A 67 -12.75 -0.68 -19.26
C ASN A 67 -12.28 0.77 -19.36
N ASN A 68 -12.35 1.53 -18.26
CA ASN A 68 -11.83 2.90 -18.20
C ASN A 68 -10.33 2.96 -18.51
N ALA A 69 -9.55 1.99 -18.06
CA ALA A 69 -8.11 1.92 -18.37
C ALA A 69 -7.85 1.66 -19.87
N THR A 70 -8.68 0.85 -20.55
CA THR A 70 -8.57 0.62 -22.00
C THR A 70 -8.88 1.86 -22.80
N GLU A 71 -9.77 2.73 -22.31
CA GLU A 71 -10.08 4.05 -22.89
C GLU A 71 -9.05 5.14 -22.52
N LYS A 72 -8.04 4.79 -21.72
CA LYS A 72 -6.97 5.69 -21.26
C LYS A 72 -7.50 6.92 -20.51
N THR A 73 -8.58 6.77 -19.77
CA THR A 73 -9.13 7.84 -18.93
C THR A 73 -8.23 8.10 -17.74
N LYS A 74 -8.21 9.34 -17.23
CA LYS A 74 -7.54 9.69 -15.98
C LYS A 74 -8.57 9.82 -14.87
N ILE A 75 -8.54 8.88 -13.91
CA ILE A 75 -9.43 8.81 -12.75
C ILE A 75 -8.58 8.54 -11.53
N ILE A 76 -8.87 9.19 -10.41
CA ILE A 76 -8.27 8.89 -9.12
C ILE A 76 -9.26 8.04 -8.33
N TYR A 77 -8.94 6.77 -8.13
CA TYR A 77 -9.68 5.85 -7.29
C TYR A 77 -9.12 5.90 -5.88
N VAL A 78 -9.95 6.17 -4.88
CA VAL A 78 -9.54 6.25 -3.47
C VAL A 78 -10.22 5.13 -2.69
N GLY A 79 -9.46 4.15 -2.26
CA GLY A 79 -9.94 3.03 -1.46
C GLY A 79 -9.65 3.26 0.03
N SER A 80 -10.64 3.64 0.81
CA SER A 80 -10.55 3.73 2.26
C SER A 80 -10.74 2.38 2.94
N LEU A 81 -10.42 2.29 4.23
CA LEU A 81 -10.49 1.04 5.00
C LEU A 81 -9.61 -0.08 4.38
N ALA A 82 -8.46 0.30 3.86
CA ALA A 82 -7.57 -0.60 3.15
C ALA A 82 -6.75 -1.48 4.11
N GLY A 83 -6.47 -2.71 3.69
CA GLY A 83 -5.62 -3.65 4.40
C GLY A 83 -6.31 -4.48 5.46
N LEU A 84 -5.51 -4.96 6.40
CA LEU A 84 -5.92 -5.87 7.48
C LEU A 84 -6.71 -5.17 8.58
N LEU A 85 -6.47 -3.86 8.78
CA LEU A 85 -7.04 -3.07 9.86
C LEU A 85 -7.93 -1.93 9.36
N PRO A 86 -9.05 -1.62 10.04
CA PRO A 86 -9.53 -2.19 11.30
C PRO A 86 -10.03 -3.63 11.17
N ALA A 87 -9.73 -4.45 12.16
CA ALA A 87 -10.09 -5.86 12.14
C ALA A 87 -11.51 -6.16 12.68
N GLY A 88 -12.12 -5.20 13.39
CA GLY A 88 -13.45 -5.35 13.98
C GLY A 88 -14.57 -5.71 13.00
N PRO A 89 -14.67 -5.06 11.82
CA PRO A 89 -15.69 -5.38 10.82
C PRO A 89 -15.56 -6.77 10.18
N GLY A 90 -14.38 -7.40 10.31
CA GLY A 90 -14.13 -8.75 9.79
C GLY A 90 -13.82 -8.79 8.29
N HIS A 91 -13.65 -9.99 7.77
CA HIS A 91 -13.14 -10.28 6.42
C HIS A 91 -13.93 -9.67 5.27
N SER A 92 -15.19 -9.28 5.47
CA SER A 92 -16.00 -8.60 4.45
C SER A 92 -15.54 -7.16 4.17
N HIS A 93 -14.86 -6.54 5.14
CA HIS A 93 -14.34 -5.17 5.05
C HIS A 93 -12.81 -5.09 5.05
N GLN A 94 -12.13 -6.12 5.58
CA GLN A 94 -10.67 -6.19 5.54
C GLN A 94 -10.21 -6.37 4.08
N CYS A 95 -9.56 -5.36 3.54
CA CYS A 95 -9.17 -5.32 2.13
C CYS A 95 -7.72 -5.77 1.95
N VAL A 96 -7.48 -7.06 1.97
CA VAL A 96 -6.15 -7.68 1.84
C VAL A 96 -5.91 -8.33 0.49
N ARG A 97 -6.68 -7.97 -0.55
CA ARG A 97 -6.61 -8.54 -1.91
C ARG A 97 -6.74 -7.52 -3.05
N ASP A 98 -6.85 -6.24 -2.73
CA ASP A 98 -7.07 -5.17 -3.70
C ASP A 98 -5.85 -4.94 -4.61
N ILE A 99 -4.63 -5.07 -4.05
CA ILE A 99 -3.40 -4.95 -4.86
C ILE A 99 -3.37 -6.01 -5.95
N SER A 100 -3.65 -7.27 -5.59
CA SER A 100 -3.71 -8.37 -6.57
C SER A 100 -4.87 -8.21 -7.57
N ALA A 101 -6.03 -7.75 -7.11
CA ALA A 101 -7.21 -7.58 -7.95
C ALA A 101 -7.06 -6.47 -9.01
N LEU A 102 -6.33 -5.41 -8.68
CA LEU A 102 -6.16 -4.23 -9.53
C LEU A 102 -4.76 -4.15 -10.17
N GLY A 103 -3.79 -4.89 -9.67
CA GLY A 103 -2.39 -4.79 -10.10
C GLY A 103 -2.13 -5.16 -11.56
N GLY A 104 -3.07 -5.87 -12.20
CA GLY A 104 -3.02 -6.21 -13.63
C GLY A 104 -3.73 -5.22 -14.54
N VAL A 105 -4.36 -4.16 -14.02
CA VAL A 105 -5.05 -3.14 -14.81
C VAL A 105 -4.01 -2.28 -15.54
N PRO A 106 -4.08 -2.17 -16.89
CA PRO A 106 -3.08 -1.46 -17.66
C PRO A 106 -3.01 0.02 -17.29
N GLY A 107 -1.81 0.53 -17.03
CA GLY A 107 -1.59 1.94 -16.75
C GLY A 107 -2.14 2.42 -15.41
N LEU A 108 -2.68 1.56 -14.55
CA LEU A 108 -3.11 1.94 -13.20
C LEU A 108 -1.89 2.02 -12.28
N ILE A 109 -1.65 3.18 -11.68
CA ILE A 109 -0.63 3.38 -10.66
C ILE A 109 -1.26 3.19 -9.29
N MET A 110 -0.65 2.35 -8.44
CA MET A 110 -1.19 2.04 -7.12
C MET A 110 -0.21 2.45 -6.03
N LEU A 111 -0.69 3.16 -5.02
CA LEU A 111 0.15 3.61 -3.91
C LEU A 111 -0.61 3.65 -2.57
N GLU A 112 0.13 3.39 -1.48
CA GLU A 112 -0.33 3.55 -0.10
C GLU A 112 0.66 4.42 0.67
N PRO A 113 0.30 5.68 0.98
CA PRO A 113 1.16 6.57 1.75
C PRO A 113 1.23 6.16 3.22
N SER A 114 2.37 6.41 3.83
CA SER A 114 2.70 5.96 5.19
C SER A 114 2.37 6.96 6.30
N CYS A 115 2.10 8.21 5.95
CA CYS A 115 1.76 9.29 6.90
C CYS A 115 1.03 10.43 6.19
N ALA A 116 0.49 11.38 6.96
CA ALA A 116 -0.26 12.51 6.42
C ALA A 116 0.54 13.37 5.42
N ALA A 117 1.84 13.57 5.67
CA ALA A 117 2.70 14.30 4.73
C ALA A 117 2.81 13.58 3.38
N GLU A 118 2.94 12.25 3.40
CA GLU A 118 3.02 11.46 2.17
C GLU A 118 1.66 11.37 1.45
N VAL A 119 0.52 11.44 2.17
CA VAL A 119 -0.82 11.56 1.54
C VAL A 119 -0.90 12.81 0.67
N ALA A 120 -0.41 13.94 1.17
CA ALA A 120 -0.39 15.19 0.40
C ALA A 120 0.47 15.06 -0.87
N LEU A 121 1.66 14.46 -0.77
CA LEU A 121 2.54 14.20 -1.91
C LEU A 121 1.89 13.22 -2.90
N ALA A 122 1.26 12.16 -2.39
CA ALA A 122 0.57 11.16 -3.21
C ALA A 122 -0.60 11.75 -3.99
N LEU A 123 -1.41 12.59 -3.34
CA LEU A 123 -2.52 13.27 -3.99
C LEU A 123 -2.03 14.26 -5.05
N ASP A 124 -1.00 15.05 -4.75
CA ASP A 124 -0.38 15.94 -5.74
C ASP A 124 0.17 15.16 -6.93
N TYR A 125 0.85 14.04 -6.70
CA TYR A 125 1.31 13.16 -7.77
C TYR A 125 0.16 12.62 -8.63
N CYS A 126 -0.93 12.14 -8.00
CA CYS A 126 -2.11 11.64 -8.72
C CYS A 126 -2.77 12.74 -9.56
N VAL A 127 -2.82 13.97 -9.07
CA VAL A 127 -3.44 15.11 -9.78
C VAL A 127 -2.52 15.66 -10.85
N ASN A 128 -1.26 15.95 -10.52
CA ASN A 128 -0.34 16.76 -11.34
C ASN A 128 0.83 15.96 -11.91
N GLY A 129 1.27 14.89 -11.24
CA GLY A 129 2.50 14.15 -11.57
C GLY A 129 2.34 13.06 -12.63
N THR A 130 1.12 12.65 -12.96
CA THR A 130 0.86 11.60 -13.93
C THR A 130 -0.35 11.88 -14.80
N SER A 131 -0.37 11.36 -16.02
CA SER A 131 -1.55 11.34 -16.90
C SER A 131 -2.37 10.04 -16.77
N GLN A 132 -1.87 9.07 -15.98
CA GLN A 132 -2.52 7.78 -15.80
C GLN A 132 -3.54 7.83 -14.66
N SER A 133 -4.47 6.88 -14.66
CA SER A 133 -5.33 6.62 -13.50
C SER A 133 -4.52 6.14 -12.32
N SER A 134 -5.00 6.46 -11.12
CA SER A 134 -4.31 6.10 -9.87
C SER A 134 -5.28 5.45 -8.89
N TYR A 135 -4.78 4.46 -8.12
CA TYR A 135 -5.47 3.90 -6.98
C TYR A 135 -4.72 4.30 -5.71
N LEU A 136 -5.30 5.21 -4.95
CA LEU A 136 -4.79 5.68 -3.67
C LEU A 136 -5.43 4.86 -2.55
N ARG A 137 -4.64 4.05 -1.89
CA ARG A 137 -5.03 3.14 -0.82
C ARG A 137 -4.86 3.84 0.51
N LEU A 138 -5.95 3.98 1.29
CA LEU A 138 -5.95 4.69 2.57
C LEU A 138 -6.43 3.80 3.72
N VAL A 139 -5.74 3.90 4.83
CA VAL A 139 -6.10 3.26 6.09
C VAL A 139 -6.97 4.21 6.91
N SER A 140 -8.06 3.69 7.51
CA SER A 140 -9.07 4.50 8.22
C SER A 140 -9.03 4.30 9.74
N ILE A 141 -7.85 4.09 10.31
CA ILE A 141 -7.62 4.04 11.76
C ILE A 141 -6.53 5.03 12.17
N PRO A 142 -6.56 5.55 13.39
CA PRO A 142 -5.44 6.31 13.93
C PRO A 142 -4.19 5.43 14.00
N CYS A 143 -3.09 5.91 13.42
CA CYS A 143 -1.79 5.21 13.43
C CYS A 143 -0.74 6.08 14.11
N GLN A 144 0.08 5.48 14.98
CA GLN A 144 1.25 6.14 15.53
C GLN A 144 2.42 5.97 14.55
N ILE A 145 2.95 7.08 14.07
CA ILE A 145 4.06 7.10 13.11
C ILE A 145 5.36 7.40 13.88
N PRO A 146 6.27 6.43 14.06
CA PRO A 146 7.48 6.57 14.86
C PRO A 146 8.68 7.17 14.12
N TYR A 147 8.49 7.67 12.91
CA TYR A 147 9.52 8.23 12.04
C TYR A 147 9.03 9.53 11.38
N GLU A 148 9.98 10.27 10.82
CA GLU A 148 9.72 11.39 9.94
C GLU A 148 10.30 11.09 8.55
N LEU A 149 9.62 11.55 7.51
CA LEU A 149 10.16 11.48 6.15
C LEU A 149 11.24 12.55 5.98
N PRO A 150 12.32 12.31 5.22
CA PRO A 150 13.30 13.34 4.91
C PRO A 150 12.65 14.58 4.29
N SER A 151 13.11 15.77 4.66
CA SER A 151 12.55 17.04 4.20
C SER A 151 12.58 17.22 2.69
N GLU A 152 13.61 16.66 2.04
CA GLU A 152 13.81 16.66 0.59
C GLU A 152 13.06 15.53 -0.13
N TYR A 153 12.39 14.64 0.60
CA TYR A 153 11.69 13.50 0.00
C TYR A 153 10.66 13.95 -1.04
N ARG A 154 10.71 13.30 -2.19
CA ARG A 154 9.77 13.47 -3.30
C ARG A 154 9.36 12.10 -3.81
N LEU A 155 8.11 11.98 -4.21
CA LEU A 155 7.63 10.76 -4.84
C LEU A 155 8.22 10.62 -6.25
N THR A 156 9.03 9.59 -6.42
CA THR A 156 9.54 9.14 -7.73
C THR A 156 8.95 7.77 -8.02
N LEU A 157 8.35 7.60 -9.20
CA LEU A 157 7.63 6.37 -9.54
C LEU A 157 8.52 5.14 -9.38
N GLY A 158 8.06 4.19 -8.59
CA GLY A 158 8.76 2.93 -8.33
C GLY A 158 9.95 3.01 -7.41
N GLN A 159 10.24 4.16 -6.82
CA GLN A 159 11.35 4.36 -5.86
C GLN A 159 10.80 4.64 -4.47
N GLY A 160 11.54 4.23 -3.47
CA GLY A 160 11.24 4.45 -2.06
C GLY A 160 12.28 5.34 -1.37
N VAL A 161 12.13 5.49 -0.06
CA VAL A 161 13.06 6.24 0.79
C VAL A 161 13.50 5.39 1.98
N THR A 162 14.80 5.45 2.29
CA THR A 162 15.36 4.80 3.47
C THR A 162 15.01 5.59 4.74
N LEU A 163 14.47 4.89 5.73
CA LEU A 163 14.12 5.43 7.05
C LEU A 163 15.11 5.01 8.14
N ILE A 164 15.70 3.83 8.00
CA ILE A 164 16.76 3.31 8.88
C ILE A 164 17.85 2.75 7.98
N GLU A 165 19.09 3.14 8.21
CA GLU A 165 20.25 2.52 7.57
C GLU A 165 20.62 1.22 8.28
N GLY A 166 21.17 0.25 7.51
CA GLY A 166 21.57 -1.05 8.00
C GLY A 166 22.35 -1.83 6.97
N GLU A 167 23.06 -2.88 7.40
CA GLU A 167 23.99 -3.66 6.56
C GLU A 167 23.68 -5.16 6.53
N ALA A 168 22.92 -5.66 7.52
CA ALA A 168 22.65 -7.10 7.63
C ALA A 168 21.56 -7.60 6.67
N GLY A 169 20.64 -6.72 6.27
CA GLY A 169 19.53 -7.02 5.37
C GLY A 169 18.69 -5.79 5.12
N ILE A 170 17.80 -5.85 4.15
CA ILE A 170 16.89 -4.75 3.80
C ILE A 170 15.44 -5.20 3.94
N LEU A 171 14.60 -4.36 4.58
CA LEU A 171 13.17 -4.60 4.79
C LEU A 171 12.37 -3.50 4.09
N PHE A 172 11.63 -3.87 3.05
CA PHE A 172 10.68 -3.01 2.37
C PHE A 172 9.30 -3.10 3.01
N SER A 173 8.66 -1.97 3.19
CA SER A 173 7.28 -1.89 3.64
C SER A 173 6.64 -0.58 3.19
N TYR A 174 5.35 -0.42 3.45
CA TYR A 174 4.56 0.75 3.08
C TYR A 174 3.40 0.96 4.06
N GLY A 175 2.78 2.12 3.94
CA GLY A 175 1.55 2.45 4.64
C GLY A 175 1.70 2.64 6.15
N PRO A 176 0.67 3.22 6.80
CA PRO A 176 0.75 3.67 8.19
C PRO A 176 0.57 2.53 9.21
N VAL A 177 0.25 1.30 8.75
CA VAL A 177 0.12 0.12 9.62
C VAL A 177 1.40 -0.70 9.64
N MET A 178 1.89 -1.14 8.47
CA MET A 178 3.00 -2.09 8.41
C MET A 178 4.37 -1.42 8.52
N LEU A 179 4.55 -0.24 7.96
CA LEU A 179 5.85 0.44 8.03
C LEU A 179 6.27 0.79 9.48
N PRO A 180 5.38 1.22 10.41
CA PRO A 180 5.69 1.33 11.82
C PRO A 180 6.12 0.01 12.47
N GLN A 181 5.52 -1.13 12.09
CA GLN A 181 5.91 -2.45 12.58
C GLN A 181 7.33 -2.82 12.09
N ALA A 182 7.61 -2.59 10.81
CA ALA A 182 8.94 -2.78 10.23
C ALA A 182 10.00 -1.90 10.93
N TYR A 183 9.68 -0.62 11.16
CA TYR A 183 10.56 0.33 11.83
C TYR A 183 10.88 -0.08 13.27
N GLN A 184 9.88 -0.48 14.04
CA GLN A 184 10.07 -0.95 15.41
C GLN A 184 10.83 -2.28 15.46
N ALA A 185 10.51 -3.22 14.57
CA ALA A 185 11.22 -4.49 14.47
C ALA A 185 12.72 -4.30 14.20
N ALA A 186 13.07 -3.41 13.26
CA ALA A 186 14.48 -3.11 12.95
C ALA A 186 15.23 -2.51 14.15
N LYS A 187 14.61 -1.61 14.92
CA LYS A 187 15.20 -1.09 16.17
C LYS A 187 15.45 -2.17 17.19
N ILE A 188 14.46 -3.02 17.45
CA ILE A 188 14.59 -4.12 18.42
C ILE A 188 15.67 -5.12 17.98
N LEU A 189 15.74 -5.44 16.68
CA LEU A 189 16.77 -6.33 16.11
C LEU A 189 18.17 -5.75 16.30
N GLY A 190 18.35 -4.45 16.07
CA GLY A 190 19.62 -3.76 16.32
C GLY A 190 20.04 -3.79 17.79
N GLU A 191 19.12 -3.44 18.69
CA GLU A 191 19.39 -3.32 20.12
C GLU A 191 19.59 -4.68 20.83
N LYS A 192 18.81 -5.70 20.47
CA LYS A 192 18.77 -6.97 21.21
C LYS A 192 19.49 -8.13 20.51
N HIS A 193 19.59 -8.09 19.18
CA HIS A 193 20.14 -9.19 18.39
C HIS A 193 21.39 -8.81 17.61
N ASN A 194 21.82 -7.56 17.66
CA ASN A 194 22.92 -7.01 16.86
C ASN A 194 22.74 -7.23 15.33
N ILE A 195 21.47 -7.18 14.89
CA ILE A 195 21.08 -7.29 13.47
C ILE A 195 20.65 -5.90 12.97
N SER A 196 21.49 -5.26 12.18
CA SER A 196 21.23 -3.92 11.64
C SER A 196 20.49 -4.02 10.30
N LEU A 197 19.17 -3.82 10.31
CA LEU A 197 18.35 -3.83 9.08
C LEU A 197 18.19 -2.42 8.50
N LYS A 198 18.36 -2.31 7.19
CA LYS A 198 17.89 -1.15 6.44
C LYS A 198 16.36 -1.23 6.30
N VAL A 199 15.63 -0.16 6.62
CA VAL A 199 14.17 -0.07 6.44
C VAL A 199 13.86 0.94 5.37
N VAL A 200 13.09 0.52 4.38
CA VAL A 200 12.72 1.33 3.20
C VAL A 200 11.20 1.47 3.13
N ASN A 201 10.72 2.70 3.13
CA ASN A 201 9.35 3.02 2.73
C ASN A 201 9.27 3.01 1.20
N LEU A 202 8.47 2.09 0.64
CA LEU A 202 8.20 2.00 -0.80
C LEU A 202 6.69 2.12 -1.01
N PRO A 203 6.12 3.32 -1.24
CA PRO A 203 4.67 3.51 -1.29
C PRO A 203 4.01 2.93 -2.55
N TRP A 204 4.76 2.59 -3.58
CA TRP A 204 4.28 2.04 -4.86
C TRP A 204 3.98 0.56 -4.75
N LEU A 205 2.73 0.15 -5.01
CA LEU A 205 2.28 -1.21 -4.71
C LEU A 205 2.42 -2.19 -5.88
N ASN A 206 2.26 -1.72 -7.11
CA ASN A 206 2.27 -2.56 -8.31
C ASN A 206 3.42 -2.26 -9.28
N TYR A 207 4.29 -1.33 -8.92
CA TYR A 207 5.44 -0.95 -9.74
C TYR A 207 6.69 -0.75 -8.89
N VAL A 208 7.82 -1.21 -9.37
CA VAL A 208 9.17 -0.95 -8.81
C VAL A 208 10.13 -0.61 -9.95
N ASP A 209 10.92 0.43 -9.77
CA ASP A 209 12.02 0.77 -10.67
C ASP A 209 13.15 -0.25 -10.50
N LEU A 210 13.44 -1.04 -11.54
CA LEU A 210 14.43 -2.12 -11.47
C LEU A 210 15.84 -1.60 -11.27
N ASN A 211 16.20 -0.44 -11.84
CA ASN A 211 17.53 0.13 -11.65
C ASN A 211 17.72 0.56 -10.19
N TRP A 212 16.76 1.29 -9.65
CA TRP A 212 16.76 1.67 -8.25
C TRP A 212 16.74 0.45 -7.31
N LEU A 213 15.92 -0.57 -7.64
CA LEU A 213 15.87 -1.81 -6.84
C LEU A 213 17.23 -2.49 -6.83
N GLY A 214 17.91 -2.60 -7.97
CA GLY A 214 19.25 -3.16 -8.07
C GLY A 214 20.29 -2.40 -7.24
N GLU A 215 20.25 -1.08 -7.31
CA GLU A 215 21.15 -0.19 -6.55
C GLU A 215 20.93 -0.30 -5.03
N ILE A 216 19.67 -0.20 -4.58
CA ILE A 216 19.37 -0.18 -3.13
C ILE A 216 19.57 -1.54 -2.46
N THR A 217 19.46 -2.65 -3.23
CA THR A 217 19.66 -4.01 -2.71
C THR A 217 21.08 -4.52 -2.91
N GLN A 218 21.97 -3.77 -3.55
CA GLN A 218 23.35 -4.17 -3.78
C GLN A 218 24.08 -4.42 -2.46
N GLY A 219 24.71 -5.59 -2.34
CA GLY A 219 25.49 -5.99 -1.18
C GLY A 219 24.71 -6.63 -0.05
N PHE A 220 23.40 -6.76 -0.18
CA PHE A 220 22.59 -7.48 0.80
C PHE A 220 22.36 -8.95 0.40
N ASP A 221 22.54 -9.86 1.37
CA ASP A 221 22.19 -11.27 1.21
C ASP A 221 20.70 -11.54 1.47
N TRP A 222 20.06 -10.70 2.27
CA TRP A 222 18.65 -10.83 2.65
C TRP A 222 17.81 -9.61 2.26
N VAL A 223 16.70 -9.88 1.59
CA VAL A 223 15.62 -8.93 1.34
C VAL A 223 14.35 -9.44 2.02
N PHE A 224 13.77 -8.60 2.86
CA PHE A 224 12.50 -8.82 3.53
C PHE A 224 11.45 -7.87 2.95
N THR A 225 10.21 -8.32 2.86
CA THR A 225 9.06 -7.46 2.51
C THR A 225 7.95 -7.66 3.52
N LEU A 226 7.21 -6.59 3.83
CA LEU A 226 6.09 -6.63 4.77
C LEU A 226 4.87 -5.97 4.14
N ASP A 227 3.88 -6.77 3.80
CA ASP A 227 2.66 -6.38 3.11
C ASP A 227 1.46 -6.24 4.04
N ASN A 228 0.70 -5.16 3.89
CA ASN A 228 -0.66 -5.01 4.44
C ASN A 228 -1.69 -5.65 3.49
N HIS A 229 -1.39 -6.85 3.04
CA HIS A 229 -2.08 -7.57 1.97
C HIS A 229 -1.76 -9.07 2.09
N TYR A 230 -2.43 -9.92 1.32
CA TYR A 230 -1.93 -11.27 1.10
C TYR A 230 -0.52 -11.25 0.51
N ILE A 231 0.30 -12.23 0.87
CA ILE A 231 1.62 -12.41 0.22
C ILE A 231 1.41 -12.55 -1.29
N THR A 232 0.46 -13.41 -1.70
CA THR A 232 0.12 -13.62 -3.10
C THR A 232 -0.48 -12.36 -3.73
N GLY A 233 0.18 -11.85 -4.77
CA GLY A 233 -0.21 -10.65 -5.49
C GLY A 233 0.07 -9.34 -4.76
N GLY A 234 0.78 -9.38 -3.62
CA GLY A 234 1.22 -8.21 -2.88
C GLY A 234 2.46 -7.53 -3.48
N GLN A 235 2.88 -6.43 -2.86
CA GLN A 235 4.10 -5.70 -3.26
C GLN A 235 5.35 -6.60 -3.16
N GLY A 236 5.41 -7.47 -2.15
CA GLY A 236 6.54 -8.38 -1.95
C GLY A 236 6.79 -9.30 -3.14
N GLU A 237 5.74 -9.81 -3.80
CA GLU A 237 5.90 -10.57 -5.05
C GLU A 237 6.45 -9.70 -6.19
N LYS A 238 6.06 -8.43 -6.28
CA LYS A 238 6.59 -7.51 -7.29
C LYS A 238 8.09 -7.26 -7.08
N ILE A 239 8.52 -7.05 -5.83
CA ILE A 239 9.93 -6.89 -5.46
C ILE A 239 10.70 -8.18 -5.76
N ALA A 240 10.20 -9.34 -5.34
CA ALA A 240 10.84 -10.64 -5.60
C ALA A 240 11.00 -10.92 -7.10
N SER A 241 9.97 -10.63 -7.90
CA SER A 241 10.03 -10.74 -9.37
C SER A 241 11.06 -9.78 -9.96
N GLY A 242 11.14 -8.54 -9.46
CA GLY A 242 12.15 -7.56 -9.88
C GLY A 242 13.57 -8.05 -9.61
N LEU A 243 13.83 -8.55 -8.40
CA LEU A 243 15.13 -9.12 -8.01
C LEU A 243 15.53 -10.34 -8.87
N ALA A 244 14.56 -11.20 -9.19
CA ALA A 244 14.80 -12.34 -10.07
C ALA A 244 15.20 -11.90 -11.49
N GLN A 245 14.57 -10.85 -12.04
CA GLN A 245 14.92 -10.27 -13.34
C GLN A 245 16.33 -9.67 -13.36
N LEU A 246 16.79 -9.11 -12.24
CA LEU A 246 18.15 -8.58 -12.07
C LEU A 246 19.21 -9.68 -11.94
N GLY A 247 18.82 -10.95 -11.84
CA GLY A 247 19.74 -12.09 -11.71
C GLY A 247 20.46 -12.16 -10.34
N GLY A 248 19.94 -11.45 -9.34
CA GLY A 248 20.49 -11.44 -7.99
C GLY A 248 20.38 -12.80 -7.29
N LYS A 249 21.36 -13.14 -6.46
CA LYS A 249 21.35 -14.35 -5.62
C LYS A 249 20.88 -14.05 -4.19
N VAL A 250 20.11 -12.99 -4.02
CA VAL A 250 19.59 -12.57 -2.71
C VAL A 250 18.47 -13.48 -2.25
N LYS A 251 18.45 -13.78 -0.94
CA LYS A 251 17.37 -14.52 -0.31
C LYS A 251 16.22 -13.58 -0.02
N VAL A 252 15.02 -13.94 -0.46
CA VAL A 252 13.82 -13.13 -0.25
C VAL A 252 12.89 -13.83 0.73
N LYS A 253 12.50 -13.11 1.79
CA LYS A 253 11.43 -13.55 2.70
C LYS A 253 10.32 -12.52 2.70
N GLN A 254 9.14 -12.97 2.36
CA GLN A 254 7.94 -12.14 2.35
C GLN A 254 7.12 -12.37 3.62
N PHE A 255 6.66 -11.28 4.24
CA PHE A 255 5.69 -11.24 5.33
C PHE A 255 4.41 -10.58 4.83
N GLY A 256 3.28 -11.14 5.17
CA GLY A 256 1.95 -10.68 4.76
C GLY A 256 0.89 -11.66 5.25
N VAL A 257 -0.35 -11.39 4.92
CA VAL A 257 -1.46 -12.28 5.28
C VAL A 257 -1.37 -13.57 4.46
N MET A 258 -1.44 -14.72 5.12
CA MET A 258 -1.35 -16.05 4.48
C MET A 258 -2.65 -16.83 4.55
N ASP A 259 -3.56 -16.46 5.45
CA ASP A 259 -4.80 -17.17 5.70
C ASP A 259 -5.97 -16.18 5.75
N ILE A 260 -7.19 -16.67 5.93
CA ILE A 260 -8.39 -15.82 6.08
C ILE A 260 -8.16 -14.81 7.21
N PRO A 261 -8.34 -13.50 6.95
CA PRO A 261 -8.15 -12.47 7.96
C PRO A 261 -9.01 -12.74 9.20
N LYS A 262 -8.39 -12.63 10.38
CA LYS A 262 -9.11 -12.79 11.64
C LYS A 262 -9.86 -11.50 12.02
N CYS A 263 -10.98 -11.64 12.66
CA CYS A 263 -11.75 -10.56 13.27
C CYS A 263 -11.35 -10.45 14.75
N GLY A 264 -11.21 -9.23 15.26
CA GLY A 264 -10.86 -8.98 16.66
C GLY A 264 -10.30 -7.58 16.89
N LYS A 265 -9.52 -7.40 17.95
CA LYS A 265 -8.79 -6.15 18.16
C LYS A 265 -7.59 -6.08 17.23
N ASN A 266 -7.24 -4.86 16.82
CA ASN A 266 -6.22 -4.62 15.81
C ASN A 266 -4.86 -5.25 16.16
N ASP A 267 -4.38 -5.06 17.38
CA ASP A 267 -3.13 -5.61 17.88
C ASP A 267 -3.13 -7.14 17.97
N GLU A 268 -4.22 -7.73 18.48
CA GLU A 268 -4.38 -9.19 18.53
C GLU A 268 -4.37 -9.82 17.12
N VAL A 269 -4.99 -9.15 16.14
CA VAL A 269 -5.02 -9.63 14.76
C VAL A 269 -3.64 -9.53 14.09
N LEU A 270 -2.88 -8.46 14.34
CA LEU A 270 -1.48 -8.39 13.89
C LEU A 270 -0.65 -9.54 14.45
N GLN A 271 -0.78 -9.84 15.76
CA GLN A 271 -0.05 -10.94 16.41
C GLN A 271 -0.43 -12.31 15.83
N VAL A 272 -1.72 -12.57 15.64
CA VAL A 272 -2.20 -13.85 15.07
C VAL A 272 -1.66 -14.06 13.67
N HIS A 273 -1.57 -12.99 12.86
CA HIS A 273 -0.99 -13.05 11.52
C HIS A 273 0.54 -12.90 11.51
N ARG A 274 1.19 -12.73 12.69
CA ARG A 274 2.64 -12.53 12.86
C ARG A 274 3.18 -11.33 12.08
N LEU A 275 2.40 -10.25 12.01
CA LEU A 275 2.74 -9.01 11.31
C LEU A 275 3.04 -7.85 12.27
N ASP A 276 3.02 -8.10 13.58
CA ASP A 276 3.47 -7.17 14.61
C ASP A 276 5.00 -7.18 14.75
N ALA A 277 5.56 -6.11 15.30
CA ALA A 277 7.01 -5.93 15.41
C ALA A 277 7.71 -7.07 16.19
N ALA A 278 7.09 -7.59 17.27
CA ALA A 278 7.67 -8.66 18.06
C ALA A 278 7.77 -9.97 17.27
N SER A 279 6.72 -10.36 16.56
CA SER A 279 6.71 -11.53 15.71
C SER A 279 7.72 -11.41 14.55
N LEU A 280 7.84 -10.23 13.93
CA LEU A 280 8.84 -9.96 12.89
C LEU A 280 10.26 -10.11 13.42
N VAL A 281 10.54 -9.64 14.64
CA VAL A 281 11.86 -9.81 15.30
C VAL A 281 12.19 -11.28 15.46
N GLU A 282 11.27 -12.07 15.99
CA GLU A 282 11.48 -13.52 16.18
C GLU A 282 11.78 -14.22 14.85
N ASP A 283 10.97 -13.95 13.83
CA ASP A 283 11.07 -14.63 12.53
C ASP A 283 12.35 -14.23 11.78
N ILE A 284 12.70 -12.94 11.76
CA ILE A 284 13.92 -12.44 11.12
C ILE A 284 15.16 -12.92 11.84
N ALA A 285 15.19 -12.82 13.18
CA ALA A 285 16.34 -13.30 13.96
C ALA A 285 16.58 -14.80 13.75
N LYS A 286 15.52 -15.61 13.74
CA LYS A 286 15.61 -17.05 13.49
C LYS A 286 16.19 -17.36 12.10
N LEU A 287 15.79 -16.62 11.06
CA LEU A 287 16.29 -16.81 9.70
C LEU A 287 17.77 -16.42 9.58
N MET A 288 18.16 -15.30 10.19
CA MET A 288 19.52 -14.77 10.04
C MET A 288 20.54 -15.45 10.97
N VAL A 289 20.14 -15.85 12.19
CA VAL A 289 21.04 -16.52 13.15
C VAL A 289 21.11 -18.02 12.87
N GLY A 290 20.04 -18.66 12.40
CA GLY A 290 20.01 -20.08 12.07
C GLY A 290 20.93 -20.50 10.92
N GLU A 291 21.44 -19.55 10.13
CA GLU A 291 22.40 -19.78 9.05
C GLU A 291 23.87 -19.72 9.50
N VAL A 292 24.14 -19.15 10.69
CA VAL A 292 25.51 -19.09 11.25
C VAL A 292 25.91 -20.43 11.89
N CYS A 293 24.95 -21.36 12.08
CA CYS A 293 25.17 -22.64 12.74
C CYS A 293 25.15 -23.87 11.79
N ASN A 294 25.13 -23.69 10.50
CA ASN A 294 25.29 -24.72 9.47
C ASN A 294 26.48 -24.36 8.58
#